data_461a743709e7aa4c87c3ada573ccd1d3
#
_entry.id   461a743709e7aa4c87c3ada573ccd1d3
#
_cell.length_a   1.000
_cell.length_b   1.000
_cell.length_c   1.000
_cell.angle_alpha   90.00
_cell.angle_beta   90.00
_cell.angle_gamma   90.00
#
_symmetry.space_group_name_H-M   'P 1'
#
loop_
_entity.id
_entity.type
_entity.pdbx_description
1 polymer ?
#
loop_
_entity_poly.entity_id
_entity_poly.type
_entity_poly.pdbx_seq_one_letter_code
_entity_poly.pdbx_strand_id
1 'polypeptide(L)'
;AHAQTPLPDPYDYDEPVPAPKRVAVPRWQALELGRPGHRYKVPVYANRNLARADLRDIKQIVIVFHGVKRNADAYYETAATVLAANPARANDTLILAPRSVGSTDPGFAGMAAWRKASWEDGEDSVQASGRPAPVSSFQVIDDLLRSLDDRKRLPILAGIVLAGHSGGGQLVQRYAVLNPVDGPLRRDGIAIRYVIANPSSYLCLTRGRPRHDGKGYAPYERGICPTYNQYKYGTDKLPAYAQETDDTRLFNRYAERDVTYLLGGADNNPEHRLLDKTCGAEAQGATRLARGTAYLQYERIVAARGNHPVTLHRAGFEVTGVGHDNKGMFSSVCGARAAG
;
A
#
# COMPACT_ATOMS: atom_id res chain seq x y z
N ALA A 1 -14.87 2.02 25.64
CA ALA A 1 -16.20 1.70 25.12
C ALA A 1 -16.05 1.51 23.62
N HIS A 2 -16.09 0.26 23.14
CA HIS A 2 -16.11 -0.04 21.71
C HIS A 2 -17.51 0.23 21.18
N ALA A 3 -17.65 1.22 20.32
CA ALA A 3 -18.88 1.38 19.56
C ALA A 3 -18.96 0.22 18.57
N GLN A 4 -19.78 -0.75 18.87
CA GLN A 4 -20.19 -1.78 17.91
C GLN A 4 -21.07 -1.11 16.87
N THR A 5 -20.63 -1.12 15.61
CA THR A 5 -21.51 -0.77 14.50
C THR A 5 -22.61 -1.83 14.44
N PRO A 6 -23.89 -1.46 14.39
CA PRO A 6 -24.97 -2.44 14.27
C PRO A 6 -24.76 -3.27 13.01
N LEU A 7 -24.89 -4.58 13.14
CA LEU A 7 -24.96 -5.48 11.98
C LEU A 7 -26.22 -5.11 11.17
N PRO A 8 -26.17 -5.13 9.84
CA PRO A 8 -27.38 -4.97 9.02
C PRO A 8 -28.36 -6.08 9.34
N ASP A 9 -29.65 -5.73 9.30
CA ASP A 9 -30.77 -6.65 9.56
C ASP A 9 -30.64 -7.87 8.63
N PRO A 10 -30.64 -9.11 9.15
CA PRO A 10 -30.54 -10.31 8.32
C PRO A 10 -31.72 -10.57 7.41
N TYR A 11 -32.79 -9.76 7.46
CA TYR A 11 -34.00 -9.91 6.67
C TYR A 11 -34.16 -8.92 5.51
N ASP A 12 -33.13 -8.09 5.21
CA ASP A 12 -33.17 -7.18 4.07
C ASP A 12 -32.57 -7.84 2.81
N TYR A 13 -33.04 -9.06 2.51
CA TYR A 13 -32.63 -9.86 1.35
C TYR A 13 -33.77 -9.92 0.31
N ASP A 14 -34.13 -8.79 -0.29
CA ASP A 14 -35.15 -8.90 -1.34
C ASP A 14 -34.94 -8.04 -2.59
N GLU A 15 -33.71 -7.64 -2.91
CA GLU A 15 -33.36 -7.38 -4.31
C GLU A 15 -31.93 -7.81 -4.59
N PRO A 16 -31.68 -8.63 -5.62
CA PRO A 16 -30.32 -8.89 -6.03
C PRO A 16 -29.69 -7.57 -6.47
N VAL A 17 -28.72 -7.10 -5.70
CA VAL A 17 -27.88 -5.95 -6.11
C VAL A 17 -27.32 -6.32 -7.48
N PRO A 18 -27.63 -5.58 -8.56
CA PRO A 18 -27.13 -5.88 -9.89
C PRO A 18 -25.60 -5.97 -9.80
N ALA A 19 -25.02 -7.03 -10.35
CA ALA A 19 -23.57 -7.13 -10.43
C ALA A 19 -23.01 -5.83 -11.03
N PRO A 20 -22.03 -5.19 -10.38
CA PRO A 20 -21.52 -3.91 -10.85
C PRO A 20 -21.06 -4.07 -12.29
N LYS A 21 -21.50 -3.16 -13.17
CA LYS A 21 -21.06 -3.15 -14.57
C LYS A 21 -19.55 -3.14 -14.60
N ARG A 22 -18.93 -4.13 -15.26
CA ARG A 22 -17.50 -4.15 -15.48
C ARG A 22 -17.09 -2.88 -16.21
N VAL A 23 -16.13 -2.16 -15.65
CA VAL A 23 -15.54 -0.98 -16.31
C VAL A 23 -14.48 -1.46 -17.27
N ALA A 24 -14.49 -0.96 -18.50
CA ALA A 24 -13.45 -1.29 -19.48
C ALA A 24 -12.09 -0.78 -19.01
N VAL A 25 -11.06 -1.61 -19.16
CA VAL A 25 -9.68 -1.22 -18.83
C VAL A 25 -9.08 -0.49 -20.03
N PRO A 26 -8.64 0.77 -19.91
CA PRO A 26 -7.99 1.49 -20.99
C PRO A 26 -6.60 0.92 -21.27
N ARG A 27 -5.99 1.33 -22.35
CA ARG A 27 -4.58 1.07 -22.60
C ARG A 27 -3.74 1.86 -21.57
N TRP A 28 -2.65 1.26 -21.08
CA TRP A 28 -1.72 1.96 -20.21
C TRP A 28 -1.02 3.13 -20.92
N GLN A 29 -0.66 4.13 -20.17
CA GLN A 29 0.07 5.31 -20.60
C GLN A 29 1.50 5.26 -20.07
N ALA A 30 2.46 5.72 -20.86
CA ALA A 30 3.84 5.89 -20.39
C ALA A 30 3.94 7.23 -19.65
N LEU A 31 4.08 7.17 -18.32
CA LEU A 31 4.27 8.36 -17.50
C LEU A 31 5.76 8.62 -17.31
N GLU A 32 6.21 9.80 -17.71
CA GLU A 32 7.59 10.23 -17.50
C GLU A 32 7.73 10.87 -16.12
N LEU A 33 8.68 10.38 -15.34
CA LEU A 33 8.98 10.81 -13.97
C LEU A 33 10.47 11.14 -13.84
N GLY A 34 10.84 11.66 -12.68
CA GLY A 34 12.21 12.00 -12.33
C GLY A 34 12.55 13.45 -12.64
N ARG A 35 13.79 13.80 -12.32
CA ARG A 35 14.34 15.15 -12.51
C ARG A 35 15.15 15.22 -13.82
N PRO A 36 15.43 16.43 -14.34
CA PRO A 36 16.31 16.58 -15.51
C PRO A 36 17.63 15.81 -15.35
N GLY A 37 18.02 15.05 -16.38
CA GLY A 37 19.18 14.17 -16.37
C GLY A 37 19.00 12.81 -15.72
N HIS A 38 17.87 12.58 -15.06
CA HIS A 38 17.51 11.30 -14.39
C HIS A 38 16.05 10.94 -14.64
N ARG A 39 15.60 11.10 -15.89
CA ARG A 39 14.25 10.78 -16.28
C ARG A 39 14.08 9.31 -16.60
N TYR A 40 12.89 8.79 -16.30
CA TYR A 40 12.49 7.42 -16.61
C TYR A 40 10.99 7.37 -16.83
N LYS A 41 10.53 6.30 -17.45
CA LYS A 41 9.10 6.07 -17.72
C LYS A 41 8.59 4.86 -16.96
N VAL A 42 7.34 4.95 -16.52
CA VAL A 42 6.60 3.85 -15.92
C VAL A 42 5.25 3.70 -16.62
N PRO A 43 4.76 2.47 -16.84
CA PRO A 43 3.43 2.26 -17.39
C PRO A 43 2.38 2.47 -16.29
N VAL A 44 1.34 3.23 -16.61
CA VAL A 44 0.26 3.56 -15.66
C VAL A 44 -1.09 3.40 -16.37
N TYR A 45 -2.02 2.68 -15.75
CA TYR A 45 -3.43 2.72 -16.13
C TYR A 45 -4.09 3.89 -15.43
N ALA A 46 -4.87 4.67 -16.15
CA ALA A 46 -5.56 5.85 -15.62
C ALA A 46 -6.93 6.03 -16.26
N ASN A 47 -7.87 6.61 -15.51
CA ASN A 47 -9.21 6.94 -16.02
C ASN A 47 -9.27 8.29 -16.77
N ARG A 48 -8.13 8.93 -16.95
CA ARG A 48 -7.96 10.15 -17.75
C ARG A 48 -6.71 10.01 -18.62
N ASN A 49 -6.70 10.70 -19.75
CA ASN A 49 -5.48 10.85 -20.55
C ASN A 49 -4.58 11.88 -19.87
N LEU A 50 -3.52 11.44 -19.23
CA LEU A 50 -2.66 12.28 -18.39
C LEU A 50 -1.91 13.37 -19.16
N ALA A 51 -1.70 13.19 -20.47
CA ALA A 51 -1.03 14.17 -21.32
C ALA A 51 -1.95 15.30 -21.79
N ARG A 52 -3.25 15.06 -21.88
CA ARG A 52 -4.22 15.95 -22.52
C ARG A 52 -5.38 16.36 -21.63
N ALA A 53 -5.64 15.64 -20.54
CA ALA A 53 -6.79 15.91 -19.71
C ALA A 53 -6.67 17.23 -18.96
N ASP A 54 -7.77 17.95 -18.90
CA ASP A 54 -7.96 18.97 -17.87
C ASP A 54 -8.22 18.26 -16.54
N LEU A 55 -7.35 18.47 -15.57
CA LEU A 55 -7.44 17.87 -14.24
C LEU A 55 -7.90 18.86 -13.16
N ARG A 56 -8.45 20.02 -13.57
CA ARG A 56 -8.86 21.07 -12.64
C ARG A 56 -10.03 20.69 -11.75
N ASP A 57 -10.84 19.74 -12.18
CA ASP A 57 -11.99 19.20 -11.44
C ASP A 57 -11.63 18.07 -10.47
N ILE A 58 -10.37 17.60 -10.47
CA ILE A 58 -9.93 16.51 -9.61
C ILE A 58 -9.69 16.99 -8.20
N LYS A 59 -10.45 16.42 -7.26
CA LYS A 59 -10.33 16.65 -5.81
C LYS A 59 -9.55 15.56 -5.11
N GLN A 60 -9.60 14.33 -5.64
CA GLN A 60 -8.97 13.17 -5.06
C GLN A 60 -8.26 12.32 -6.12
N ILE A 61 -7.13 11.75 -5.72
CA ILE A 61 -6.41 10.76 -6.52
C ILE A 61 -6.33 9.46 -5.72
N VAL A 62 -6.67 8.35 -6.36
CA VAL A 62 -6.47 7.01 -5.83
C VAL A 62 -5.38 6.33 -6.64
N ILE A 63 -4.28 5.99 -5.99
CA ILE A 63 -3.18 5.24 -6.58
C ILE A 63 -3.24 3.82 -6.03
N VAL A 64 -3.51 2.85 -6.90
CA VAL A 64 -3.65 1.45 -6.53
C VAL A 64 -2.47 0.62 -7.00
N PHE A 65 -1.86 -0.13 -6.09
CA PHE A 65 -0.67 -0.94 -6.33
C PHE A 65 -1.03 -2.43 -6.38
N HIS A 66 -0.62 -3.08 -7.46
CA HIS A 66 -0.83 -4.51 -7.73
C HIS A 66 -0.05 -5.41 -6.77
N GLY A 67 -0.39 -6.71 -6.79
CA GLY A 67 0.34 -7.77 -6.10
C GLY A 67 1.47 -8.36 -6.94
N VAL A 68 1.96 -9.54 -6.53
CA VAL A 68 3.13 -10.21 -7.13
C VAL A 68 2.96 -10.56 -8.61
N LYS A 69 1.73 -10.68 -9.09
CA LYS A 69 1.44 -10.95 -10.51
C LYS A 69 1.70 -9.75 -11.43
N ARG A 70 1.95 -8.57 -10.87
CA ARG A 70 2.12 -7.31 -11.59
C ARG A 70 0.99 -6.98 -12.56
N ASN A 71 -0.22 -7.39 -12.22
CA ASN A 71 -1.45 -7.23 -12.99
C ASN A 71 -2.15 -5.89 -12.65
N ALA A 72 -1.49 -4.78 -12.95
CA ALA A 72 -2.00 -3.44 -12.68
C ALA A 72 -3.34 -3.16 -13.36
N ASP A 73 -3.61 -3.77 -14.53
CA ASP A 73 -4.88 -3.73 -15.25
C ASP A 73 -6.06 -4.22 -14.39
N ALA A 74 -5.89 -5.35 -13.72
CA ALA A 74 -6.92 -5.93 -12.84
C ALA A 74 -7.18 -5.04 -11.61
N TYR A 75 -6.14 -4.45 -11.05
CA TYR A 75 -6.27 -3.51 -9.92
C TYR A 75 -6.90 -2.20 -10.33
N TYR A 76 -6.58 -1.70 -11.53
CA TYR A 76 -7.30 -0.56 -12.12
C TYR A 76 -8.80 -0.88 -12.26
N GLU A 77 -9.14 -2.04 -12.84
CA GLU A 77 -10.53 -2.45 -13.02
C GLU A 77 -11.30 -2.47 -11.69
N THR A 78 -10.69 -3.02 -10.64
CA THR A 78 -11.28 -3.03 -9.30
C THR A 78 -11.54 -1.61 -8.79
N ALA A 79 -10.55 -0.73 -8.83
CA ALA A 79 -10.68 0.64 -8.37
C ALA A 79 -11.72 1.43 -9.18
N ALA A 80 -11.72 1.27 -10.49
CA ALA A 80 -12.67 1.93 -11.39
C ALA A 80 -14.12 1.44 -11.15
N THR A 81 -14.29 0.15 -10.85
CA THR A 81 -15.60 -0.43 -10.53
C THR A 81 -16.13 0.11 -9.19
N VAL A 82 -15.28 0.19 -8.18
CA VAL A 82 -15.64 0.79 -6.88
C VAL A 82 -16.02 2.27 -7.04
N LEU A 83 -15.25 3.02 -7.82
CA LEU A 83 -15.53 4.42 -8.08
C LEU A 83 -16.84 4.61 -8.84
N ALA A 84 -17.12 3.78 -9.85
CA ALA A 84 -18.36 3.85 -10.64
C ALA A 84 -19.62 3.58 -9.79
N ALA A 85 -19.48 2.84 -8.69
CA ALA A 85 -20.55 2.61 -7.73
C ALA A 85 -20.80 3.83 -6.81
N ASN A 86 -19.98 4.87 -6.89
CA ASN A 86 -20.13 6.11 -6.12
C ASN A 86 -20.22 7.31 -7.08
N PRO A 87 -21.41 7.62 -7.64
CA PRO A 87 -21.57 8.69 -8.62
C PRO A 87 -21.16 10.08 -8.13
N ALA A 88 -21.25 10.33 -6.82
CA ALA A 88 -20.85 11.59 -6.21
C ALA A 88 -19.34 11.88 -6.36
N ARG A 89 -18.53 10.83 -6.53
CA ARG A 89 -17.07 10.93 -6.61
C ARG A 89 -16.53 10.58 -8.01
N ALA A 90 -17.35 10.02 -8.89
CA ALA A 90 -16.92 9.50 -10.17
C ALA A 90 -16.25 10.55 -11.08
N ASN A 91 -16.69 11.81 -10.99
CA ASN A 91 -16.19 12.89 -11.86
C ASN A 91 -15.01 13.66 -11.26
N ASP A 92 -14.76 13.56 -9.95
CA ASP A 92 -13.74 14.35 -9.26
C ASP A 92 -12.55 13.50 -8.76
N THR A 93 -12.51 12.21 -9.14
CA THR A 93 -11.47 11.28 -8.72
C THR A 93 -10.66 10.77 -9.90
N LEU A 94 -9.34 10.96 -9.81
CA LEU A 94 -8.37 10.37 -10.74
C LEU A 94 -7.89 9.03 -10.17
N ILE A 95 -7.97 7.96 -10.97
CA ILE A 95 -7.40 6.66 -10.65
C ILE A 95 -6.09 6.50 -11.39
N LEU A 96 -5.04 6.10 -10.67
CA LEU A 96 -3.74 5.71 -11.20
C LEU A 96 -3.39 4.30 -10.73
N ALA A 97 -3.08 3.41 -11.66
CA ALA A 97 -2.59 2.07 -11.35
C ALA A 97 -1.24 1.85 -12.04
N PRO A 98 -0.13 2.20 -11.37
CA PRO A 98 1.20 2.00 -11.91
C PRO A 98 1.55 0.52 -11.93
N ARG A 99 2.30 0.11 -12.94
CA ARG A 99 2.87 -1.25 -13.03
C ARG A 99 4.36 -1.21 -12.70
N SER A 100 4.77 -2.02 -11.75
CA SER A 100 6.18 -2.36 -11.54
C SER A 100 6.58 -3.39 -12.59
N VAL A 101 7.32 -2.96 -13.60
CA VAL A 101 7.73 -3.83 -14.72
C VAL A 101 8.74 -4.86 -14.22
N GLY A 102 8.54 -6.13 -14.57
CA GLY A 102 9.53 -7.18 -14.34
C GLY A 102 10.66 -7.09 -15.38
N SER A 103 11.88 -7.38 -14.97
CA SER A 103 13.06 -7.31 -15.85
C SER A 103 12.99 -8.20 -17.10
N THR A 104 12.10 -9.20 -17.08
CA THR A 104 11.86 -10.13 -18.20
C THR A 104 10.49 -9.92 -18.87
N ASP A 105 9.71 -8.94 -18.45
CA ASP A 105 8.39 -8.68 -19.02
C ASP A 105 8.53 -8.11 -20.44
N PRO A 106 7.87 -8.70 -21.45
CA PRO A 106 7.91 -8.17 -22.81
C PRO A 106 7.07 -6.88 -22.96
N GLY A 107 7.45 -6.03 -23.90
CA GLY A 107 6.66 -4.84 -24.25
C GLY A 107 6.99 -3.58 -23.45
N PHE A 108 7.96 -3.61 -22.54
CA PHE A 108 8.34 -2.50 -21.68
C PHE A 108 9.83 -2.12 -21.80
N ALA A 109 10.36 -2.24 -23.01
CA ALA A 109 11.75 -1.85 -23.26
C ALA A 109 12.00 -0.38 -22.94
N GLY A 110 13.15 -0.09 -22.36
CA GLY A 110 13.52 1.28 -21.98
C GLY A 110 12.88 1.81 -20.70
N MET A 111 12.00 1.06 -20.07
CA MET A 111 11.40 1.43 -18.78
C MET A 111 12.20 0.89 -17.60
N ALA A 112 12.04 1.51 -16.42
CA ALA A 112 12.57 0.97 -15.18
C ALA A 112 11.92 -0.39 -14.90
N ALA A 113 12.73 -1.38 -14.52
CA ALA A 113 12.26 -2.73 -14.28
C ALA A 113 12.98 -3.37 -13.08
N TRP A 114 12.31 -4.29 -12.43
CA TRP A 114 12.77 -4.94 -11.21
C TRP A 114 12.88 -6.45 -11.38
N ARG A 115 13.82 -7.05 -10.66
CA ARG A 115 13.93 -8.51 -10.58
C ARG A 115 12.92 -9.06 -9.61
N LYS A 116 12.17 -10.08 -9.98
CA LYS A 116 11.22 -10.78 -9.13
C LYS A 116 10.29 -9.77 -8.38
N ALA A 117 10.23 -9.88 -7.07
CA ALA A 117 9.40 -9.05 -6.20
C ALA A 117 10.18 -7.93 -5.49
N SER A 118 11.40 -7.61 -5.91
CA SER A 118 12.25 -6.60 -5.26
C SER A 118 11.62 -5.19 -5.24
N TRP A 119 10.70 -4.92 -6.14
CA TRP A 119 9.92 -3.68 -6.14
C TRP A 119 9.06 -3.50 -4.87
N GLU A 120 8.67 -4.59 -4.20
CA GLU A 120 7.91 -4.53 -2.94
C GLU A 120 8.71 -3.90 -1.79
N ASP A 121 10.02 -4.00 -1.85
CA ASP A 121 10.94 -3.70 -0.76
C ASP A 121 11.66 -2.38 -0.93
N GLY A 122 11.37 -1.63 -1.99
CA GLY A 122 12.05 -0.36 -2.29
C GLY A 122 13.44 -0.54 -2.91
N GLU A 123 13.75 -1.71 -3.43
CA GLU A 123 15.02 -1.93 -4.11
C GLU A 123 15.11 -1.15 -5.42
N ASP A 124 16.34 -0.94 -5.87
CA ASP A 124 16.62 -0.27 -7.13
C ASP A 124 16.20 -1.15 -8.32
N SER A 125 15.74 -0.49 -9.37
CA SER A 125 15.53 -1.12 -10.66
C SER A 125 16.85 -1.64 -11.23
N VAL A 126 16.76 -2.60 -12.16
CA VAL A 126 17.95 -3.24 -12.72
C VAL A 126 18.79 -2.26 -13.55
N GLN A 127 20.09 -2.34 -13.41
CA GLN A 127 21.02 -1.71 -14.33
C GLN A 127 21.24 -2.65 -15.53
N ALA A 128 20.80 -2.20 -16.70
CA ALA A 128 20.94 -2.96 -17.95
C ALA A 128 21.02 -2.00 -19.14
N SER A 129 21.60 -2.46 -20.22
CA SER A 129 21.65 -1.70 -21.48
C SER A 129 20.22 -1.38 -21.96
N GLY A 130 20.02 -0.15 -22.41
CA GLY A 130 18.71 0.32 -22.89
C GLY A 130 17.68 0.63 -21.80
N ARG A 131 18.03 0.48 -20.52
CA ARG A 131 17.17 0.89 -19.41
C ARG A 131 17.69 2.15 -18.73
N PRO A 132 16.80 2.91 -18.04
CA PRO A 132 17.24 4.08 -17.29
C PRO A 132 18.20 3.70 -16.16
N ALA A 133 18.94 4.67 -15.65
CA ALA A 133 19.73 4.49 -14.44
C ALA A 133 18.86 3.90 -13.32
N PRO A 134 19.41 3.03 -12.45
CA PRO A 134 18.64 2.40 -11.37
C PRO A 134 17.92 3.43 -10.49
N VAL A 135 16.67 3.15 -10.18
CA VAL A 135 15.80 3.96 -9.33
C VAL A 135 15.07 3.06 -8.34
N SER A 136 15.04 3.44 -7.07
CA SER A 136 14.25 2.74 -6.05
C SER A 136 12.76 2.76 -6.40
N SER A 137 12.06 1.66 -6.20
CA SER A 137 10.60 1.62 -6.35
C SER A 137 9.88 2.62 -5.44
N PHE A 138 10.45 2.95 -4.29
CA PHE A 138 9.93 4.01 -3.41
C PHE A 138 10.21 5.40 -3.98
N GLN A 139 11.37 5.61 -4.60
CA GLN A 139 11.66 6.85 -5.30
C GLN A 139 10.69 7.10 -6.46
N VAL A 140 10.25 6.05 -7.15
CA VAL A 140 9.21 6.17 -8.18
C VAL A 140 7.92 6.74 -7.59
N ILE A 141 7.52 6.28 -6.41
CA ILE A 141 6.32 6.81 -5.74
C ILE A 141 6.55 8.27 -5.29
N ASP A 142 7.72 8.58 -4.75
CA ASP A 142 8.08 9.97 -4.42
C ASP A 142 7.95 10.89 -5.63
N ASP A 143 8.53 10.49 -6.75
CA ASP A 143 8.50 11.28 -7.99
C ASP A 143 7.08 11.43 -8.54
N LEU A 144 6.27 10.37 -8.45
CA LEU A 144 4.86 10.42 -8.80
C LEU A 144 4.09 11.42 -7.92
N LEU A 145 4.23 11.33 -6.61
CA LEU A 145 3.54 12.21 -5.67
C LEU A 145 3.98 13.66 -5.84
N ARG A 146 5.25 13.93 -6.02
CA ARG A 146 5.76 15.28 -6.31
C ARG A 146 5.21 15.84 -7.62
N SER A 147 5.05 15.00 -8.64
CA SER A 147 4.44 15.41 -9.91
C SER A 147 2.96 15.79 -9.79
N LEU A 148 2.28 15.26 -8.79
CA LEU A 148 0.87 15.56 -8.50
C LEU A 148 0.71 16.78 -7.59
N ASP A 149 1.76 17.25 -6.94
CA ASP A 149 1.77 18.52 -6.20
C ASP A 149 1.98 19.70 -7.16
N ASP A 150 1.03 19.86 -8.06
CA ASP A 150 1.03 20.89 -9.11
C ASP A 150 -0.31 21.63 -9.11
N ARG A 151 -0.36 22.77 -8.41
CA ARG A 151 -1.57 23.57 -8.25
C ARG A 151 -2.03 24.25 -9.57
N LYS A 152 -1.20 24.28 -10.60
CA LYS A 152 -1.62 24.76 -11.93
C LYS A 152 -2.47 23.70 -12.64
N ARG A 153 -2.09 22.45 -12.53
CA ARG A 153 -2.82 21.30 -13.12
C ARG A 153 -3.95 20.80 -12.23
N LEU A 154 -3.75 20.79 -10.95
CA LEU A 154 -4.61 20.21 -9.93
C LEU A 154 -4.93 21.24 -8.83
N PRO A 155 -5.61 22.34 -9.17
CA PRO A 155 -5.80 23.47 -8.25
C PRO A 155 -6.64 23.13 -7.02
N ILE A 156 -7.52 22.13 -7.10
CA ILE A 156 -8.43 21.74 -6.02
C ILE A 156 -8.13 20.36 -5.44
N LEU A 157 -6.97 19.79 -5.77
CA LEU A 157 -6.57 18.50 -5.19
C LEU A 157 -6.49 18.60 -3.66
N ALA A 158 -7.26 17.79 -2.97
CA ALA A 158 -7.37 17.79 -1.52
C ALA A 158 -6.79 16.54 -0.87
N GLY A 159 -6.75 15.42 -1.59
CA GLY A 159 -6.29 14.16 -1.03
C GLY A 159 -5.76 13.16 -2.05
N ILE A 160 -4.82 12.34 -1.59
CA ILE A 160 -4.28 11.20 -2.33
C ILE A 160 -4.38 9.96 -1.45
N VAL A 161 -4.95 8.90 -1.99
CA VAL A 161 -4.99 7.58 -1.36
C VAL A 161 -4.00 6.68 -2.06
N LEU A 162 -3.11 6.06 -1.29
CA LEU A 162 -2.19 5.02 -1.74
C LEU A 162 -2.73 3.68 -1.22
N ALA A 163 -3.27 2.86 -2.11
CA ALA A 163 -3.88 1.58 -1.74
C ALA A 163 -3.14 0.42 -2.37
N GLY A 164 -2.84 -0.61 -1.60
CA GLY A 164 -2.18 -1.81 -2.10
C GLY A 164 -2.73 -3.08 -1.46
N HIS A 165 -2.73 -4.17 -2.22
CA HIS A 165 -3.12 -5.49 -1.75
C HIS A 165 -1.98 -6.48 -1.96
N SER A 166 -1.79 -7.40 -1.02
CA SER A 166 -0.74 -8.43 -1.10
C SER A 166 0.66 -7.80 -1.23
N GLY A 167 1.42 -8.07 -2.28
CA GLY A 167 2.69 -7.41 -2.54
C GLY A 167 2.59 -5.89 -2.62
N GLY A 168 1.51 -5.37 -3.19
CA GLY A 168 1.20 -3.93 -3.17
C GLY A 168 0.93 -3.41 -1.77
N GLY A 169 0.31 -4.22 -0.90
CA GLY A 169 0.14 -3.90 0.52
C GLY A 169 1.48 -3.82 1.25
N GLN A 170 2.41 -4.72 0.95
CA GLN A 170 3.77 -4.67 1.47
C GLN A 170 4.52 -3.42 1.01
N LEU A 171 4.41 -3.08 -0.27
CA LEU A 171 4.98 -1.86 -0.84
C LEU A 171 4.46 -0.61 -0.12
N VAL A 172 3.14 -0.49 0.00
CA VAL A 172 2.50 0.68 0.63
C VAL A 172 2.86 0.81 2.10
N GLN A 173 2.89 -0.29 2.85
CA GLN A 173 3.23 -0.26 4.28
C GLN A 173 4.67 0.24 4.49
N ARG A 174 5.63 -0.32 3.78
CA ARG A 174 7.03 0.09 3.90
C ARG A 174 7.26 1.51 3.40
N TYR A 175 6.62 1.86 2.31
CA TYR A 175 6.64 3.22 1.79
C TYR A 175 6.04 4.22 2.80
N ALA A 176 4.92 3.88 3.43
CA ALA A 176 4.30 4.71 4.46
C ALA A 176 5.23 4.96 5.66
N VAL A 177 6.08 4.01 6.00
CA VAL A 177 7.09 4.17 7.05
C VAL A 177 8.24 5.06 6.59
N LEU A 178 8.79 4.82 5.40
CA LEU A 178 10.11 5.31 4.99
C LEU A 178 10.09 6.60 4.17
N ASN A 179 8.97 6.97 3.52
CA ASN A 179 8.96 8.11 2.61
C ASN A 179 9.12 9.45 3.33
N PRO A 180 9.85 10.40 2.73
CA PRO A 180 10.04 11.75 3.26
C PRO A 180 9.02 12.76 2.70
N VAL A 181 8.08 12.36 1.81
CA VAL A 181 7.25 13.30 1.04
C VAL A 181 5.87 13.55 1.66
N ASP A 182 5.42 12.72 2.57
CA ASP A 182 4.11 12.88 3.24
C ASP A 182 3.96 14.26 3.92
N GLY A 183 4.92 14.63 4.76
CA GLY A 183 4.89 15.91 5.47
C GLY A 183 4.87 17.13 4.53
N PRO A 184 5.76 17.24 3.54
CA PRO A 184 5.73 18.29 2.53
C PRO A 184 4.39 18.41 1.80
N LEU A 185 3.79 17.29 1.36
CA LEU A 185 2.49 17.31 0.68
C LEU A 185 1.37 17.79 1.60
N ARG A 186 1.36 17.36 2.85
CA ARG A 186 0.38 17.85 3.84
C ARG A 186 0.50 19.35 4.09
N ARG A 187 1.72 19.88 4.13
CA ARG A 187 1.94 21.35 4.24
C ARG A 187 1.40 22.09 3.02
N ASP A 188 1.42 21.46 1.85
CA ASP A 188 0.85 22.01 0.62
C ASP A 188 -0.68 21.80 0.52
N GLY A 189 -1.30 21.28 1.57
CA GLY A 189 -2.75 21.11 1.68
C GLY A 189 -3.29 19.82 1.04
N ILE A 190 -2.43 18.83 0.80
CA ILE A 190 -2.81 17.53 0.25
C ILE A 190 -2.77 16.47 1.36
N ALA A 191 -3.93 15.96 1.75
CA ALA A 191 -4.02 14.85 2.70
C ALA A 191 -3.56 13.55 2.04
N ILE A 192 -2.70 12.80 2.72
CA ILE A 192 -2.24 11.48 2.25
C ILE A 192 -2.82 10.40 3.14
N ARG A 193 -3.42 9.38 2.54
CA ARG A 193 -3.93 8.20 3.22
C ARG A 193 -3.31 6.95 2.62
N TYR A 194 -2.95 6.00 3.49
CA TYR A 194 -2.40 4.71 3.11
C TYR A 194 -3.40 3.61 3.44
N VAL A 195 -3.73 2.77 2.46
CA VAL A 195 -4.63 1.61 2.62
C VAL A 195 -3.84 0.34 2.33
N ILE A 196 -3.67 -0.48 3.35
CA ILE A 196 -2.82 -1.66 3.33
C ILE A 196 -3.68 -2.90 3.51
N ALA A 197 -3.83 -3.68 2.44
CA ALA A 197 -4.68 -4.86 2.42
C ALA A 197 -3.86 -6.15 2.30
N ASN A 198 -4.05 -7.08 3.21
CA ASN A 198 -3.50 -8.44 3.20
C ASN A 198 -2.01 -8.54 2.84
N PRO A 199 -1.09 -7.77 3.42
CA PRO A 199 0.32 -8.00 3.17
C PRO A 199 0.78 -9.33 3.81
N SER A 200 1.79 -9.97 3.22
CA SER A 200 2.37 -11.19 3.80
C SER A 200 3.29 -10.92 4.99
N SER A 201 3.75 -9.71 5.14
CA SER A 201 4.59 -9.28 6.27
C SER A 201 4.57 -7.77 6.43
N TYR A 202 5.06 -7.30 7.55
CA TYR A 202 5.11 -5.90 7.95
C TYR A 202 6.55 -5.49 8.29
N LEU A 203 6.86 -4.21 8.11
CA LEU A 203 8.07 -3.61 8.66
C LEU A 203 7.83 -3.28 10.13
N CYS A 204 8.49 -3.99 11.02
CA CYS A 204 8.46 -3.73 12.46
C CYS A 204 9.53 -2.69 12.83
N LEU A 205 9.17 -1.77 13.71
CA LEU A 205 10.01 -0.65 14.11
C LEU A 205 10.60 -0.82 15.51
N THR A 206 10.49 -2.02 16.07
CA THR A 206 11.17 -2.49 17.27
C THR A 206 11.57 -3.96 17.07
N ARG A 207 12.38 -4.48 17.99
CA ARG A 207 12.76 -5.89 17.97
C ARG A 207 11.67 -6.84 18.48
N GLY A 208 10.56 -6.30 19.01
CA GLY A 208 9.45 -7.10 19.53
C GLY A 208 8.68 -7.83 18.42
N ARG A 209 8.41 -9.09 18.67
CA ARG A 209 7.54 -9.94 17.86
C ARG A 209 6.51 -10.61 18.78
N PRO A 210 5.35 -11.06 18.24
CA PRO A 210 4.36 -11.77 19.04
C PRO A 210 5.00 -13.00 19.72
N ARG A 211 4.72 -13.17 20.99
CA ARG A 211 5.17 -14.37 21.74
C ARG A 211 4.29 -15.57 21.35
N HIS A 212 4.89 -16.75 21.33
CA HIS A 212 4.17 -18.00 21.03
C HIS A 212 3.07 -18.33 22.06
N ASP A 213 3.23 -17.87 23.30
CA ASP A 213 2.23 -18.04 24.35
C ASP A 213 1.06 -17.03 24.28
N GLY A 214 1.06 -16.15 23.28
CA GLY A 214 0.05 -15.10 23.11
C GLY A 214 0.12 -13.98 24.15
N LYS A 215 1.13 -13.95 25.01
CA LYS A 215 1.27 -12.99 26.12
C LYS A 215 2.20 -11.84 25.79
N GLY A 216 1.85 -11.08 24.77
CA GLY A 216 2.57 -9.86 24.41
C GLY A 216 3.67 -10.07 23.38
N TYR A 217 4.68 -9.21 23.44
CA TYR A 217 5.74 -9.09 22.44
C TYR A 217 7.11 -9.13 23.13
N ALA A 218 8.05 -9.79 22.49
CA ALA A 218 9.44 -9.88 22.95
C ALA A 218 10.37 -10.00 21.75
N PRO A 219 11.67 -9.72 21.90
CA PRO A 219 12.65 -10.07 20.88
C PRO A 219 12.53 -11.55 20.51
N TYR A 220 12.55 -11.84 19.21
CA TYR A 220 12.50 -13.22 18.74
C TYR A 220 13.79 -13.97 19.04
N GLU A 221 13.72 -15.27 19.20
CA GLU A 221 14.90 -16.08 19.51
C GLU A 221 15.86 -16.13 18.31
N ARG A 222 17.02 -15.50 18.47
CA ARG A 222 18.05 -15.42 17.41
C ARG A 222 18.58 -16.77 16.97
N GLY A 223 18.57 -17.78 17.85
CA GLY A 223 18.97 -19.15 17.51
C GLY A 223 18.08 -19.78 16.45
N ILE A 224 16.81 -19.37 16.38
CA ILE A 224 15.84 -19.87 15.39
C ILE A 224 15.90 -19.02 14.11
N CYS A 225 15.97 -17.70 14.22
CA CYS A 225 16.00 -16.79 13.09
C CYS A 225 16.89 -15.58 13.40
N PRO A 226 18.21 -15.66 13.19
CA PRO A 226 19.13 -14.57 13.51
C PRO A 226 18.86 -13.32 12.67
N THR A 227 18.16 -13.45 11.53
CA THR A 227 17.87 -12.37 10.58
C THR A 227 16.47 -11.78 10.72
N TYR A 228 15.72 -12.16 11.76
CA TYR A 228 14.30 -11.78 11.87
C TYR A 228 14.04 -10.26 11.85
N ASN A 229 15.01 -9.47 12.31
CA ASN A 229 14.89 -8.00 12.35
C ASN A 229 15.60 -7.29 11.20
N GLN A 230 16.18 -8.02 10.26
CA GLN A 230 16.71 -7.41 9.05
C GLN A 230 15.57 -6.93 8.16
N TYR A 231 15.81 -5.83 7.45
CA TYR A 231 14.91 -5.35 6.41
C TYR A 231 14.68 -6.49 5.40
N LYS A 232 13.51 -6.76 5.05
CA LYS A 232 12.23 -6.03 5.05
C LYS A 232 11.33 -6.26 6.30
N TYR A 233 11.74 -7.05 7.27
CA TYR A 233 10.92 -7.41 8.46
C TYR A 233 11.17 -6.51 9.66
N GLY A 234 12.30 -5.90 9.72
CA GLY A 234 12.72 -4.95 10.74
C GLY A 234 13.69 -3.92 10.18
N THR A 235 14.25 -3.13 11.05
CA THR A 235 15.04 -1.94 10.68
C THR A 235 16.53 -2.19 10.57
N ASP A 236 17.00 -3.38 10.85
CA ASP A 236 18.41 -3.71 10.63
C ASP A 236 18.66 -3.76 9.10
N LYS A 237 19.65 -3.03 8.63
CA LYS A 237 20.03 -2.94 7.20
C LYS A 237 18.90 -2.39 6.30
N LEU A 238 18.36 -1.24 6.66
CA LEU A 238 17.41 -0.51 5.82
C LEU A 238 17.98 -0.24 4.41
N PRO A 239 17.12 -0.14 3.38
CA PRO A 239 17.58 0.17 2.03
C PRO A 239 18.18 1.58 1.96
N ALA A 240 19.05 1.81 0.96
CA ALA A 240 19.68 3.12 0.74
C ALA A 240 18.69 4.27 0.54
N TYR A 241 17.46 3.97 0.12
CA TYR A 241 16.38 4.94 0.02
C TYR A 241 16.03 5.59 1.38
N ALA A 242 16.16 4.88 2.48
CA ALA A 242 15.78 5.38 3.80
C ALA A 242 16.70 6.53 4.25
N GLN A 243 16.13 7.72 4.45
CA GLN A 243 16.83 8.89 4.96
C GLN A 243 16.84 8.91 6.49
N GLU A 244 15.70 8.63 7.12
CA GLU A 244 15.61 8.41 8.55
C GLU A 244 15.85 6.94 8.85
N THR A 245 16.69 6.64 9.81
CA THR A 245 17.09 5.28 10.19
C THR A 245 16.93 4.99 11.69
N ASP A 246 16.60 6.00 12.49
CA ASP A 246 16.32 5.83 13.91
C ASP A 246 14.93 5.26 14.13
N ASP A 247 14.85 4.14 14.84
CA ASP A 247 13.61 3.39 15.05
C ASP A 247 12.52 4.23 15.73
N THR A 248 12.87 4.99 16.74
CA THR A 248 11.93 5.83 17.48
C THR A 248 11.38 6.96 16.61
N ARG A 249 12.25 7.62 15.84
CA ARG A 249 11.82 8.67 14.92
C ARG A 249 10.97 8.13 13.78
N LEU A 250 11.33 6.96 13.24
CA LEU A 250 10.53 6.28 12.23
C LEU A 250 9.14 5.93 12.77
N PHE A 251 9.08 5.37 13.97
CA PHE A 251 7.80 5.02 14.58
C PHE A 251 6.94 6.26 14.83
N ASN A 252 7.48 7.30 15.43
CA ASN A 252 6.75 8.53 15.73
C ASN A 252 6.20 9.18 14.44
N ARG A 253 7.02 9.24 13.40
CA ARG A 253 6.61 9.75 12.09
C ARG A 253 5.52 8.90 11.45
N TYR A 254 5.69 7.58 11.48
CA TYR A 254 4.70 6.64 10.93
C TYR A 254 3.38 6.69 11.72
N ALA A 255 3.43 6.85 13.03
CA ALA A 255 2.25 6.95 13.88
C ALA A 255 1.34 8.14 13.50
N GLU A 256 1.92 9.25 13.06
CA GLU A 256 1.18 10.45 12.63
C GLU A 256 0.51 10.28 11.26
N ARG A 257 0.95 9.31 10.45
CA ARG A 257 0.43 9.07 9.11
C ARG A 257 -0.93 8.38 9.17
N ASP A 258 -1.82 8.75 8.25
CA ASP A 258 -3.17 8.20 8.17
C ASP A 258 -3.13 6.84 7.47
N VAL A 259 -3.23 5.77 8.25
CA VAL A 259 -3.10 4.39 7.77
C VAL A 259 -4.34 3.58 8.12
N THR A 260 -4.88 2.91 7.10
CA THR A 260 -5.97 1.94 7.25
C THR A 260 -5.47 0.55 6.86
N TYR A 261 -5.63 -0.40 7.77
CA TYR A 261 -5.36 -1.82 7.49
C TYR A 261 -6.65 -2.55 7.16
N LEU A 262 -6.66 -3.27 6.05
CA LEU A 262 -7.76 -4.15 5.65
C LEU A 262 -7.27 -5.59 5.72
N LEU A 263 -7.89 -6.40 6.57
CA LEU A 263 -7.53 -7.79 6.79
C LEU A 263 -8.66 -8.70 6.30
N GLY A 264 -8.38 -9.62 5.40
CA GLY A 264 -9.34 -10.63 4.97
C GLY A 264 -9.57 -11.66 6.07
N GLY A 265 -10.80 -11.76 6.57
CA GLY A 265 -11.14 -12.70 7.64
C GLY A 265 -10.94 -14.17 7.26
N ALA A 266 -10.96 -14.48 5.96
CA ALA A 266 -10.67 -15.80 5.42
C ALA A 266 -9.23 -15.96 4.88
N ASP A 267 -8.36 -14.94 5.00
CA ASP A 267 -6.94 -15.02 4.62
C ASP A 267 -6.10 -15.60 5.78
N ASN A 268 -6.47 -16.79 6.20
CA ASN A 268 -5.98 -17.48 7.38
C ASN A 268 -5.38 -18.86 7.08
N ASN A 269 -4.96 -19.10 5.83
CA ASN A 269 -4.35 -20.36 5.43
C ASN A 269 -2.82 -20.28 5.59
N PRO A 270 -2.20 -21.03 6.54
CA PRO A 270 -0.76 -21.02 6.72
C PRO A 270 -0.01 -21.70 5.55
N GLU A 271 -0.72 -22.48 4.73
CA GLU A 271 -0.17 -23.18 3.57
C GLU A 271 -0.46 -22.45 2.24
N HIS A 272 -0.96 -21.22 2.29
CA HIS A 272 -1.19 -20.46 1.06
C HIS A 272 0.10 -20.31 0.26
N ARG A 273 0.06 -20.67 -1.02
CA ARG A 273 1.26 -20.78 -1.90
C ARG A 273 2.05 -19.46 -2.04
N LEU A 274 1.39 -18.32 -1.88
CA LEU A 274 2.01 -17.00 -2.00
C LEU A 274 2.31 -16.36 -0.63
N LEU A 275 2.09 -17.08 0.46
CA LEU A 275 2.46 -16.60 1.79
C LEU A 275 3.98 -16.60 1.93
N ASP A 276 4.54 -15.51 2.44
CA ASP A 276 5.94 -15.46 2.84
C ASP A 276 6.18 -16.39 4.04
N LYS A 277 6.96 -17.46 3.81
CA LYS A 277 7.29 -18.49 4.80
C LYS A 277 8.72 -18.39 5.30
N THR A 278 9.40 -17.29 5.06
CA THR A 278 10.71 -17.06 5.65
C THR A 278 10.60 -16.91 7.17
N CYS A 279 11.66 -17.21 7.88
CA CYS A 279 11.61 -17.15 9.36
C CYS A 279 11.30 -15.73 9.88
N GLY A 280 11.73 -14.69 9.18
CA GLY A 280 11.39 -13.30 9.52
C GLY A 280 9.90 -12.99 9.41
N ALA A 281 9.21 -13.54 8.42
CA ALA A 281 7.77 -13.43 8.28
C ALA A 281 7.03 -14.32 9.30
N GLU A 282 7.47 -15.56 9.48
CA GLU A 282 6.90 -16.48 10.45
C GLU A 282 6.98 -15.94 11.90
N ALA A 283 8.01 -15.17 12.22
CA ALA A 283 8.12 -14.49 13.51
C ALA A 283 6.97 -13.50 13.77
N GLN A 284 6.24 -13.06 12.74
CA GLN A 284 5.11 -12.14 12.86
C GLN A 284 3.77 -12.85 13.04
N GLY A 285 3.69 -14.15 12.77
CA GLY A 285 2.48 -14.96 12.86
C GLY A 285 2.40 -16.02 11.77
N ALA A 286 1.47 -16.96 11.92
CA ALA A 286 1.37 -18.12 11.02
C ALA A 286 0.60 -17.82 9.71
N THR A 287 -0.27 -16.80 9.70
CA THR A 287 -1.12 -16.46 8.56
C THR A 287 -1.13 -14.95 8.34
N ARG A 288 -1.57 -14.49 7.17
CA ARG A 288 -1.69 -13.05 6.91
C ARG A 288 -2.63 -12.37 7.91
N LEU A 289 -3.78 -12.98 8.18
CA LEU A 289 -4.71 -12.46 9.18
C LEU A 289 -4.07 -12.37 10.56
N ALA A 290 -3.39 -13.41 11.00
CA ALA A 290 -2.71 -13.42 12.30
C ALA A 290 -1.61 -12.35 12.38
N ARG A 291 -0.80 -12.21 11.34
CA ARG A 291 0.26 -11.18 11.25
C ARG A 291 -0.31 -9.76 11.31
N GLY A 292 -1.39 -9.50 10.58
CA GLY A 292 -2.05 -8.21 10.57
C GLY A 292 -2.69 -7.86 11.91
N THR A 293 -3.41 -8.79 12.51
CA THR A 293 -4.03 -8.62 13.83
C THR A 293 -2.96 -8.33 14.90
N ALA A 294 -1.86 -9.11 14.86
CA ALA A 294 -0.73 -8.91 15.77
C ALA A 294 -0.05 -7.56 15.55
N TYR A 295 0.11 -7.12 14.30
CA TYR A 295 0.75 -5.84 13.98
C TYR A 295 -0.06 -4.64 14.46
N LEU A 296 -1.37 -4.65 14.31
CA LEU A 296 -2.25 -3.62 14.85
C LEU A 296 -2.14 -3.50 16.37
N GLN A 297 -2.11 -4.62 17.05
CA GLN A 297 -1.93 -4.65 18.51
C GLN A 297 -0.52 -4.17 18.91
N TYR A 298 0.49 -4.60 18.17
CA TYR A 298 1.88 -4.18 18.34
C TYR A 298 2.03 -2.65 18.27
N GLU A 299 1.46 -2.01 17.26
CA GLU A 299 1.51 -0.55 17.12
C GLU A 299 0.90 0.16 18.34
N ARG A 300 -0.23 -0.33 18.85
CA ARG A 300 -0.89 0.24 20.04
C ARG A 300 0.00 0.13 21.28
N ILE A 301 0.65 -1.02 21.45
CA ILE A 301 1.55 -1.25 22.58
C ILE A 301 2.77 -0.32 22.49
N VAL A 302 3.39 -0.21 21.33
CA VAL A 302 4.56 0.66 21.13
C VAL A 302 4.18 2.13 21.32
N ALA A 303 3.04 2.55 20.79
CA ALA A 303 2.56 3.93 20.93
C ALA A 303 2.27 4.34 22.39
N ALA A 304 1.87 3.39 23.21
CA ALA A 304 1.57 3.61 24.62
C ALA A 304 2.80 3.55 25.54
N ARG A 305 3.97 3.14 25.02
CA ARG A 305 5.19 2.99 25.82
C ARG A 305 5.85 4.33 26.13
N GLY A 306 6.52 4.38 27.27
CA GLY A 306 7.37 5.48 27.69
C GLY A 306 6.60 6.65 28.34
N ASN A 307 7.35 7.72 28.62
CA ASN A 307 6.82 8.91 29.30
C ASN A 307 6.05 9.86 28.34
N HIS A 308 6.13 9.62 27.04
CA HIS A 308 5.48 10.42 26.01
C HIS A 308 4.75 9.49 25.01
N PRO A 309 3.52 9.07 25.35
CA PRO A 309 2.71 8.28 24.44
C PRO A 309 2.48 9.00 23.11
N VAL A 310 2.50 8.26 22.02
CA VAL A 310 2.26 8.78 20.67
C VAL A 310 0.84 8.43 20.24
N THR A 311 0.15 9.40 19.62
CA THR A 311 -1.18 9.16 19.06
C THR A 311 -1.05 8.47 17.70
N LEU A 312 -1.77 7.36 17.53
CA LEU A 312 -1.86 6.64 16.26
C LEU A 312 -3.05 7.13 15.43
N HIS A 313 -2.78 7.52 14.19
CA HIS A 313 -3.82 7.78 13.19
C HIS A 313 -4.09 6.50 12.40
N ARG A 314 -4.88 5.60 12.98
CA ARG A 314 -5.10 4.22 12.48
C ARG A 314 -6.58 3.88 12.42
N ALA A 315 -6.92 3.17 11.35
CA ALA A 315 -8.13 2.36 11.28
C ALA A 315 -7.74 0.93 10.91
N GLY A 316 -8.50 -0.04 11.40
CA GLY A 316 -8.31 -1.45 11.07
C GLY A 316 -9.65 -2.13 10.91
N PHE A 317 -9.82 -2.87 9.82
CA PHE A 317 -11.05 -3.58 9.51
C PHE A 317 -10.74 -5.01 9.11
N GLU A 318 -11.44 -5.95 9.73
CA GLU A 318 -11.51 -7.34 9.25
C GLU A 318 -12.68 -7.46 8.29
N VAL A 319 -12.41 -7.90 7.05
CA VAL A 319 -13.43 -8.10 6.02
C VAL A 319 -13.89 -9.55 6.11
N THR A 320 -15.06 -9.77 6.69
CA THR A 320 -15.63 -11.09 6.93
C THR A 320 -15.81 -11.87 5.63
N GLY A 321 -15.35 -13.13 5.63
CA GLY A 321 -15.55 -14.08 4.52
C GLY A 321 -14.68 -13.84 3.28
N VAL A 322 -13.85 -12.79 3.27
CA VAL A 322 -12.93 -12.52 2.16
C VAL A 322 -11.56 -13.10 2.46
N GLY A 323 -11.02 -13.83 1.50
CA GLY A 323 -9.67 -14.38 1.55
C GLY A 323 -8.65 -13.47 0.89
N HIS A 324 -7.64 -14.09 0.28
CA HIS A 324 -6.56 -13.36 -0.41
C HIS A 324 -7.01 -12.90 -1.81
N ASP A 325 -7.92 -11.95 -1.85
CA ASP A 325 -8.54 -11.44 -3.07
C ASP A 325 -8.71 -9.91 -3.03
N ASN A 326 -8.02 -9.20 -3.95
CA ASN A 326 -8.06 -7.75 -4.03
C ASN A 326 -9.47 -7.22 -4.34
N LYS A 327 -10.18 -7.88 -5.25
CA LYS A 327 -11.53 -7.47 -5.65
C LYS A 327 -12.50 -7.56 -4.45
N GLY A 328 -12.47 -8.67 -3.73
CA GLY A 328 -13.28 -8.85 -2.53
C GLY A 328 -12.93 -7.84 -1.44
N MET A 329 -11.65 -7.55 -1.24
CA MET A 329 -11.20 -6.60 -0.23
C MET A 329 -11.62 -5.16 -0.56
N PHE A 330 -11.32 -4.67 -1.75
CA PHE A 330 -11.60 -3.27 -2.14
C PHE A 330 -13.06 -3.00 -2.50
N SER A 331 -13.80 -4.04 -2.93
CA SER A 331 -15.24 -3.94 -3.21
C SER A 331 -16.10 -4.07 -1.95
N SER A 332 -15.51 -4.44 -0.81
CA SER A 332 -16.22 -4.47 0.47
C SER A 332 -16.62 -3.06 0.91
N VAL A 333 -17.61 -2.96 1.80
CA VAL A 333 -18.00 -1.67 2.40
C VAL A 333 -16.81 -1.01 3.10
N CYS A 334 -16.01 -1.80 3.82
CA CYS A 334 -14.81 -1.29 4.48
C CYS A 334 -13.75 -0.82 3.47
N GLY A 335 -13.53 -1.58 2.39
CA GLY A 335 -12.60 -1.24 1.33
C GLY A 335 -13.02 0.01 0.56
N ALA A 336 -14.29 0.12 0.20
CA ALA A 336 -14.82 1.30 -0.47
C ALA A 336 -14.72 2.55 0.40
N ARG A 337 -14.97 2.46 1.72
CA ARG A 337 -14.80 3.58 2.66
C ARG A 337 -13.33 3.97 2.83
N ALA A 338 -12.43 3.01 2.81
CA ALA A 338 -11.00 3.28 2.95
C ALA A 338 -10.43 3.99 1.71
N ALA A 339 -10.95 3.67 0.53
CA ALA A 339 -10.52 4.26 -0.74
C ALA A 339 -11.22 5.58 -1.08
N GLY A 340 -12.35 5.83 -0.48
CA GLY A 340 -13.17 7.06 -0.70
C GLY A 340 -13.25 7.91 0.51
#